data_8364008f780bddf8a30053fa4a6a7cbe
#
_entry.id   8364008f780bddf8a30053fa4a6a7cbe
#
_cell.length_a   1.000
_cell.length_b   1.000
_cell.length_c   1.000
_cell.angle_alpha   90.00
_cell.angle_beta   90.00
_cell.angle_gamma   90.00
#
_symmetry.space_group_name_H-M   'P 1'
#
loop_
_entity.id
_entity.type
_entity.pdbx_description
1 polymer ?
#
loop_
_entity_poly.entity_id
_entity_poly.type
_entity_poly.pdbx_seq_one_letter_code
_entity_poly.pdbx_strand_id
1 'polypeptide(L)'
;MLQIRSILDVADNTGAKRAAAIGVLGRNQRYAGIGDVIKAHIKEAAPDGTVKKGDVVDAVIVRTRKQIRRSDGSYLRFDNNAIVIIDKEHNPRGTRIFGPVARELRDMKFMKIISLAPEVI
;
A
#
# COMPACT_ATOMS: atom_id res chain seq x y z
N MET A 1 9.86 -4.13 -5.37
CA MET A 1 9.07 -3.50 -6.43
C MET A 1 7.98 -4.42 -6.91
N LEU A 2 6.89 -3.84 -7.34
CA LEU A 2 5.67 -4.58 -7.67
C LEU A 2 5.32 -4.38 -9.13
N GLN A 3 4.82 -5.42 -9.77
CA GLN A 3 4.38 -5.37 -11.16
C GLN A 3 2.91 -5.80 -11.25
N ILE A 4 2.33 -5.67 -12.43
CA ILE A 4 0.96 -6.11 -12.69
C ILE A 4 0.80 -7.57 -12.27
N ARG A 5 -0.30 -7.91 -11.59
CA ARG A 5 -0.64 -9.22 -11.04
C ARG A 5 0.15 -9.64 -9.79
N SER A 6 1.02 -8.79 -9.26
CA SER A 6 1.63 -9.07 -7.96
C SER A 6 0.55 -9.18 -6.89
N ILE A 7 0.68 -10.17 -6.01
CA ILE A 7 -0.23 -10.35 -4.88
C ILE A 7 0.32 -9.58 -3.69
N LEU A 8 -0.54 -8.79 -3.08
CA LEU A 8 -0.19 -7.86 -2.02
C LEU A 8 -1.04 -8.11 -0.79
N ASP A 9 -0.43 -7.98 0.39
CA ASP A 9 -1.19 -7.96 1.63
C ASP A 9 -1.81 -6.58 1.82
N VAL A 10 -2.98 -6.52 2.43
CA VAL A 10 -3.64 -5.26 2.75
C VAL A 10 -3.42 -4.97 4.23
N ALA A 11 -2.84 -3.81 4.52
CA ALA A 11 -2.35 -3.45 5.85
C ALA A 11 -3.34 -2.59 6.65
N ASP A 12 -4.61 -2.57 6.25
CA ASP A 12 -5.61 -1.75 6.94
C ASP A 12 -6.81 -2.60 7.38
N ASN A 13 -7.75 -1.94 8.06
CA ASN A 13 -8.94 -2.59 8.62
C ASN A 13 -10.19 -2.45 7.76
N THR A 14 -10.05 -2.24 6.46
CA THR A 14 -11.18 -2.16 5.54
C THR A 14 -11.88 -3.50 5.31
N GLY A 15 -11.27 -4.60 5.77
CA GLY A 15 -11.78 -5.94 5.55
C GLY A 15 -11.07 -6.69 4.45
N ALA A 16 -10.41 -6.01 3.53
CA ALA A 16 -9.61 -6.67 2.49
C ALA A 16 -8.38 -7.31 3.12
N LYS A 17 -8.04 -8.51 2.65
CA LYS A 17 -6.87 -9.24 3.13
C LYS A 17 -5.76 -9.29 2.09
N ARG A 18 -6.10 -9.55 0.84
CA ARG A 18 -5.17 -9.63 -0.26
C ARG A 18 -5.74 -8.95 -1.50
N ALA A 19 -4.85 -8.40 -2.29
CA ALA A 19 -5.20 -7.75 -3.54
C ALA A 19 -4.15 -8.06 -4.59
N ALA A 20 -4.51 -7.87 -5.86
CA ALA A 20 -3.56 -7.99 -6.97
C ALA A 20 -3.44 -6.64 -7.67
N ALA A 21 -2.21 -6.25 -8.00
CA ALA A 21 -1.98 -5.00 -8.70
C ALA A 21 -2.47 -5.10 -10.15
N ILE A 22 -3.17 -4.07 -10.59
CA ILE A 22 -3.64 -3.95 -11.98
C ILE A 22 -2.72 -3.02 -12.76
N GLY A 23 -2.35 -1.88 -12.19
CA GLY A 23 -1.49 -0.93 -12.86
C GLY A 23 -1.06 0.21 -11.93
N VAL A 24 -0.07 0.97 -12.36
CA VAL A 24 0.45 2.13 -11.61
C VAL A 24 -0.22 3.38 -12.12
N LEU A 25 -0.80 4.17 -11.21
CA LEU A 25 -1.50 5.40 -11.56
C LEU A 25 -0.52 6.56 -11.72
N GLY A 26 -0.84 7.44 -12.66
CA GLY A 26 -0.11 8.66 -12.87
C GLY A 26 1.21 8.51 -13.62
N ARG A 27 1.64 7.29 -13.88
CA ARG A 27 2.89 7.00 -14.60
C ARG A 27 2.71 5.79 -15.50
N ASN A 28 3.34 5.85 -16.65
CA ASN A 28 3.37 4.72 -17.57
C ASN A 28 4.56 3.82 -17.21
N GLN A 29 4.54 3.26 -16.00
CA GLN A 29 5.62 2.44 -15.48
C GLN A 29 5.22 0.98 -15.32
N ARG A 30 6.20 0.11 -15.50
CA ARG A 30 6.03 -1.33 -15.35
C ARG A 30 6.06 -1.76 -13.87
N TYR A 31 6.80 -1.04 -13.04
CA TYR A 31 7.01 -1.39 -11.63
C TYR A 31 6.60 -0.25 -10.72
N ALA A 32 6.11 -0.60 -9.54
CA ALA A 32 5.73 0.34 -8.50
C ALA A 32 6.55 0.09 -7.24
N GLY A 33 6.89 1.16 -6.54
CA GLY A 33 7.61 1.12 -5.27
C GLY A 33 6.83 1.80 -4.16
N ILE A 34 7.48 1.98 -3.00
CA ILE A 34 6.86 2.64 -1.84
C ILE A 34 6.40 4.04 -2.21
N GLY A 35 5.17 4.37 -1.84
CA GLY A 35 4.56 5.67 -2.09
C GLY A 35 3.88 5.79 -3.44
N ASP A 36 4.02 4.82 -4.32
CA ASP A 36 3.30 4.82 -5.59
C ASP A 36 1.85 4.42 -5.39
N VAL A 37 0.95 5.11 -6.09
CA VAL A 37 -0.48 4.78 -6.07
C VAL A 37 -0.77 3.81 -7.21
N ILE A 38 -1.45 2.72 -6.89
CA ILE A 38 -1.78 1.68 -7.86
C ILE A 38 -3.28 1.43 -7.86
N LYS A 39 -3.77 0.88 -8.98
CA LYS A 39 -5.07 0.22 -9.04
C LYS A 39 -4.87 -1.23 -8.64
N ALA A 40 -5.74 -1.73 -7.80
CA ALA A 40 -5.70 -3.13 -7.37
C ALA A 40 -7.10 -3.70 -7.30
N HIS A 41 -7.22 -5.01 -7.55
CA HIS A 41 -8.49 -5.70 -7.33
C HIS A 41 -8.37 -6.59 -6.11
N ILE A 42 -9.45 -6.64 -5.32
CA ILE A 42 -9.46 -7.37 -4.07
C ILE A 42 -9.65 -8.85 -4.36
N LYS A 43 -8.69 -9.66 -3.94
CA LYS A 43 -8.74 -11.12 -4.12
C LYS A 43 -9.36 -11.85 -2.94
N GLU A 44 -9.21 -11.30 -1.75
CA GLU A 44 -9.67 -11.93 -0.52
C GLU A 44 -10.08 -10.86 0.46
N ALA A 45 -11.29 -10.95 1.01
CA ALA A 45 -11.83 -9.96 1.92
C ALA A 45 -12.77 -10.61 2.93
N ALA A 46 -12.91 -9.98 4.11
CA ALA A 46 -13.89 -10.37 5.10
C ALA A 46 -15.31 -10.05 4.60
N PRO A 47 -16.32 -10.92 4.88
CA PRO A 47 -17.67 -10.72 4.37
C PRO A 47 -18.34 -9.41 4.83
N ASP A 48 -17.97 -8.90 6.00
CA ASP A 48 -18.55 -7.72 6.61
C ASP A 48 -17.68 -6.47 6.45
N GLY A 49 -16.64 -6.52 5.63
CA GLY A 49 -15.77 -5.37 5.40
C GLY A 49 -16.39 -4.32 4.49
N THR A 50 -15.79 -3.13 4.49
CA THR A 50 -16.20 -2.04 3.61
C THR A 50 -15.83 -2.29 2.17
N VAL A 51 -14.83 -3.15 1.95
CA VAL A 51 -14.35 -3.55 0.62
C VAL A 51 -14.60 -5.03 0.45
N LYS A 52 -15.10 -5.43 -0.71
CA LYS A 52 -15.48 -6.82 -0.97
C LYS A 52 -14.61 -7.44 -2.05
N LYS A 53 -14.56 -8.77 -2.08
CA LYS A 53 -13.86 -9.53 -3.10
C LYS A 53 -14.32 -9.11 -4.50
N GLY A 54 -13.37 -8.86 -5.38
CA GLY A 54 -13.63 -8.44 -6.74
C GLY A 54 -13.68 -6.93 -6.95
N ASP A 55 -13.72 -6.13 -5.88
CA ASP A 55 -13.72 -4.67 -6.00
C ASP A 55 -12.40 -4.19 -6.56
N VAL A 56 -12.46 -3.14 -7.38
CA VAL A 56 -11.28 -2.43 -7.88
C VAL A 56 -11.12 -1.16 -7.09
N VAL A 57 -9.94 -0.98 -6.49
CA VAL A 57 -9.68 0.13 -5.57
C VAL A 57 -8.36 0.79 -5.89
N ASP A 58 -8.21 2.03 -5.44
CA ASP A 58 -6.94 2.73 -5.43
C ASP A 58 -6.21 2.40 -4.12
N ALA A 59 -4.91 2.23 -4.19
CA ALA A 59 -4.11 1.89 -3.02
C ALA A 59 -2.70 2.48 -3.15
N VAL A 60 -2.07 2.71 -2.01
CA VAL A 60 -0.68 3.16 -1.95
C VAL A 60 0.18 2.07 -1.34
N ILE A 61 1.36 1.86 -1.89
CA ILE A 61 2.29 0.85 -1.41
C ILE A 61 3.02 1.40 -0.18
N VAL A 62 2.91 0.69 0.95
CA VAL A 62 3.51 1.10 2.22
C VAL A 62 4.69 0.23 2.63
N ARG A 63 4.79 -1.00 2.11
CA ARG A 63 5.91 -1.92 2.37
C ARG A 63 6.27 -2.67 1.10
N THR A 64 7.58 -2.93 0.91
CA THR A 64 8.05 -3.76 -0.19
C THR A 64 9.11 -4.75 0.31
N ARG A 65 9.17 -5.91 -0.30
CA ARG A 65 10.23 -6.90 -0.03
C ARG A 65 11.56 -6.50 -0.65
N LYS A 66 11.51 -5.74 -1.74
CA LYS A 66 12.74 -5.24 -2.35
C LYS A 66 13.30 -4.12 -1.50
N GLN A 67 14.62 -4.19 -1.23
CA GLN A 67 15.27 -3.16 -0.42
C GLN A 67 15.29 -1.82 -1.16
N ILE A 68 15.15 -0.75 -0.39
CA ILE A 68 15.29 0.62 -0.88
C ILE A 68 16.50 1.25 -0.22
N ARG A 69 17.25 2.03 -1.00
CA ARG A 69 18.38 2.75 -0.50
C ARG A 69 17.93 4.14 -0.06
N ARG A 70 18.39 4.56 1.12
CA ARG A 70 18.12 5.87 1.65
C ARG A 70 19.32 6.82 1.43
N SER A 71 19.05 8.11 1.52
CA SER A 71 20.07 9.14 1.28
C SER A 71 21.26 9.08 2.24
N ASP A 72 21.05 8.51 3.45
CA ASP A 72 22.11 8.34 4.44
C ASP A 72 22.97 7.07 4.23
N GLY A 73 22.70 6.31 3.16
CA GLY A 73 23.41 5.08 2.85
C GLY A 73 22.82 3.82 3.47
N SER A 74 21.80 3.95 4.32
CA SER A 74 21.13 2.78 4.89
C SER A 74 20.15 2.16 3.88
N TYR A 75 19.75 0.91 4.17
CA TYR A 75 18.79 0.17 3.34
C TYR A 75 17.60 -0.24 4.19
N LEU A 76 16.42 -0.22 3.59
CA LEU A 76 15.20 -0.67 4.21
C LEU A 76 14.59 -1.79 3.38
N ARG A 77 14.19 -2.87 4.06
CA ARG A 77 13.52 -4.00 3.43
C ARG A 77 12.49 -4.57 4.40
N PHE A 78 11.29 -4.80 3.90
CA PHE A 78 10.22 -5.42 4.67
C PHE A 78 10.07 -6.90 4.31
N ASP A 79 9.37 -7.64 5.16
CA ASP A 79 9.15 -9.08 4.95
C ASP A 79 8.11 -9.37 3.86
N ASN A 80 7.24 -8.41 3.59
CA ASN A 80 6.16 -8.59 2.61
C ASN A 80 5.90 -7.29 1.85
N ASN A 81 5.13 -7.42 0.79
CA ASN A 81 4.60 -6.28 0.05
C ASN A 81 3.22 -5.98 0.61
N ALA A 82 2.97 -4.74 0.99
CA ALA A 82 1.70 -4.36 1.58
C ALA A 82 1.21 -3.02 1.05
N ILE A 83 -0.10 -2.89 0.98
CA ILE A 83 -0.77 -1.69 0.50
C ILE A 83 -1.79 -1.21 1.54
N VAL A 84 -2.16 0.06 1.43
CA VAL A 84 -3.26 0.66 2.18
C VAL A 84 -4.24 1.20 1.15
N ILE A 85 -5.51 0.84 1.32
CA ILE A 85 -6.57 1.28 0.40
C ILE A 85 -6.89 2.75 0.67
N ILE A 86 -6.91 3.54 -0.39
CA ILE A 86 -7.16 4.97 -0.32
C ILE A 86 -8.35 5.35 -1.20
N ASP A 87 -8.90 6.54 -0.95
CA ASP A 87 -9.92 7.12 -1.80
C ASP A 87 -9.28 7.98 -2.91
N LYS A 88 -10.11 8.67 -3.70
CA LYS A 88 -9.63 9.51 -4.79
C LYS A 88 -8.85 10.73 -4.29
N GLU A 89 -9.02 11.12 -3.05
CA GLU A 89 -8.32 12.23 -2.41
C GLU A 89 -7.05 11.78 -1.70
N HIS A 90 -6.67 10.51 -1.87
CA HIS A 90 -5.48 9.90 -1.26
C HIS A 90 -5.57 9.80 0.27
N ASN A 91 -6.78 9.78 0.82
CA ASN A 91 -6.99 9.53 2.24
C ASN A 91 -7.23 8.04 2.48
N PRO A 92 -6.73 7.47 3.58
CA PRO A 92 -6.99 6.05 3.87
C PRO A 92 -8.48 5.81 4.10
N ARG A 93 -9.02 4.74 3.54
CA ARG A 93 -10.43 4.37 3.72
C ARG A 93 -10.67 3.68 5.04
N GLY A 94 -9.66 3.01 5.58
CA GLY A 94 -9.72 2.39 6.90
C GLY A 94 -9.36 3.36 8.00
N THR A 95 -9.62 2.97 9.24
CA THR A 95 -9.34 3.76 10.44
C THR A 95 -8.07 3.31 11.15
N ARG A 96 -7.52 2.14 10.80
CA ARG A 96 -6.32 1.58 11.42
C ARG A 96 -5.40 1.02 10.35
N ILE A 97 -4.10 1.07 10.65
CA ILE A 97 -3.08 0.46 9.82
C ILE A 97 -2.32 -0.55 10.67
N PHE A 98 -2.06 -1.72 10.11
CA PHE A 98 -1.39 -2.82 10.79
C PHE A 98 0.08 -2.90 10.35
N GLY A 99 0.98 -2.95 11.31
CA GLY A 99 2.39 -3.10 11.06
C GLY A 99 3.08 -1.79 10.68
N PRO A 100 4.40 -1.85 10.43
CA PRO A 100 5.18 -0.65 10.12
C PRO A 100 4.93 -0.16 8.70
N VAL A 101 5.15 1.13 8.49
CA VAL A 101 5.16 1.74 7.17
C VAL A 101 6.48 2.48 6.96
N ALA A 102 6.85 2.68 5.70
CA ALA A 102 8.07 3.38 5.36
C ALA A 102 7.92 4.88 5.57
N ARG A 103 8.98 5.50 6.09
CA ARG A 103 9.03 6.94 6.35
C ARG A 103 8.92 7.78 5.08
N GLU A 104 9.26 7.22 3.94
CA GLU A 104 9.17 7.89 2.63
C GLU A 104 7.76 8.36 2.28
N LEU A 105 6.73 7.77 2.88
CA LEU A 105 5.35 8.20 2.67
C LEU A 105 5.11 9.63 3.13
N ARG A 106 5.86 10.12 4.10
CA ARG A 106 5.78 11.52 4.55
C ARG A 106 6.15 12.48 3.44
N ASP A 107 7.22 12.17 2.70
CA ASP A 107 7.68 13.00 1.61
C ASP A 107 6.73 13.00 0.42
N MET A 108 5.91 11.97 0.31
CA MET A 108 4.91 11.83 -0.74
C MET A 108 3.51 12.29 -0.31
N LYS A 109 3.43 13.00 0.81
CA LYS A 109 2.21 13.65 1.32
C LYS A 109 1.12 12.69 1.81
N PHE A 110 1.50 11.50 2.27
CA PHE A 110 0.56 10.57 2.88
C PHE A 110 0.58 10.69 4.42
N MET A 111 0.38 11.90 4.91
CA MET A 111 0.50 12.18 6.34
C MET A 111 -0.55 11.48 7.20
N LYS A 112 -1.76 11.28 6.67
CA LYS A 112 -2.79 10.55 7.41
C LYS A 112 -2.43 9.10 7.62
N ILE A 113 -1.78 8.47 6.64
CA ILE A 113 -1.29 7.11 6.77
C ILE A 113 -0.19 7.04 7.83
N ILE A 114 0.73 7.98 7.81
CA ILE A 114 1.80 8.08 8.80
C ILE A 114 1.23 8.21 10.21
N SER A 115 0.20 9.04 10.38
CA SER A 115 -0.39 9.28 11.70
C SER A 115 -1.16 8.07 12.23
N LEU A 116 -1.71 7.23 11.35
CA LEU A 116 -2.45 6.03 11.73
C LEU A 116 -1.53 4.82 11.96
N ALA A 117 -0.33 4.85 11.43
CA ALA A 117 0.57 3.70 11.50
C ALA A 117 1.12 3.53 12.93
N PRO A 118 1.18 2.29 13.44
CA PRO A 118 1.73 2.04 14.78
C PRO A 118 3.23 2.25 14.83
N GLU A 119 3.92 2.14 13.70
CA GLU A 119 5.36 2.30 13.62
C GLU A 119 5.74 2.85 12.26
N VAL A 120 6.64 3.83 12.23
CA VAL A 120 7.17 4.41 10.99
C VAL A 120 8.68 4.20 10.99
N ILE A 121 9.16 3.47 10.00
CA ILE A 121 10.58 3.11 9.89
C ILE A 121 11.28 3.95 8.77
#